data_c221d92e60142b586dd22c554a5e2266
#
_entry.id   c221d92e60142b586dd22c554a5e2266
#
_cell.length_a   1.000
_cell.length_b   1.000
_cell.length_c   1.000
_cell.angle_alpha   90.00
_cell.angle_beta   90.00
_cell.angle_gamma   90.00
#
_symmetry.space_group_name_H-M   'P 1'
#
loop_
_entity.id
_entity.type
_entity.pdbx_description
1 polymer ?
#
loop_
_entity_poly.entity_id
_entity_poly.type
_entity_poly.pdbx_seq_one_letter_code
_entity_poly.pdbx_strand_id
1 'polypeptide(L)'
;MNRKIKVAFIYNKSSKFLSGNHYDNTYYHFFMKALQRNEKIIVSNFPTDDIFDASILKDKFDIILLWHNFEFEMPKKILGIQELDIPVISKSNDPKDVKKGLKKNKEWKIDYYFNIFPESYFHELYPSNFKYKNVIMGLEPALYQNVKPFGDRIKNKILNTGNVGNFRILSRIRDKIRNPKFTNLYGYYLRTISNQLPYVDYTATLQHEYVNDKYPLLLQKYQTSIAASSDAPTPKYWEIPAAGCLTFMEITNFNRGKEILEFEDGESAI
;
A
#
# COMPACT_ATOMS: atom_id res chain seq x y z
N MET A 1 -2.08 22.59 -28.04
CA MET A 1 -2.23 21.39 -27.19
C MET A 1 -1.08 21.35 -26.21
N ASN A 2 -1.35 21.27 -24.89
CA ASN A 2 -0.26 21.13 -23.92
C ASN A 2 0.40 19.75 -24.09
N ARG A 3 1.73 19.72 -24.12
CA ARG A 3 2.52 18.48 -24.18
C ARG A 3 2.17 17.58 -22.99
N LYS A 4 1.96 16.28 -23.23
CA LYS A 4 1.76 15.31 -22.16
C LYS A 4 3.05 15.04 -21.40
N ILE A 5 2.95 14.86 -20.09
CA ILE A 5 4.05 14.49 -19.21
C ILE A 5 4.36 13.00 -19.40
N LYS A 6 5.59 12.66 -19.72
CA LYS A 6 6.06 11.29 -19.91
C LYS A 6 6.67 10.75 -18.61
N VAL A 7 6.08 9.72 -18.06
CA VAL A 7 6.50 9.09 -16.80
C VAL A 7 7.11 7.72 -17.09
N ALA A 8 8.36 7.53 -16.68
CA ALA A 8 9.01 6.21 -16.64
C ALA A 8 8.73 5.55 -15.29
N PHE A 9 7.95 4.48 -15.29
CA PHE A 9 7.65 3.72 -14.08
C PHE A 9 8.54 2.48 -14.00
N ILE A 10 9.48 2.49 -13.04
CA ILE A 10 10.47 1.42 -12.82
C ILE A 10 10.06 0.57 -11.64
N TYR A 11 10.06 -0.75 -11.81
CA TYR A 11 9.73 -1.71 -10.75
C TYR A 11 10.37 -3.08 -11.01
N ASN A 12 10.52 -3.89 -9.95
CA ASN A 12 11.00 -5.26 -10.09
C ASN A 12 9.87 -6.18 -10.58
N LYS A 13 10.09 -6.87 -11.69
CA LYS A 13 9.11 -7.81 -12.27
C LYS A 13 8.80 -9.02 -11.40
N SER A 14 9.66 -9.33 -10.43
CA SER A 14 9.46 -10.42 -9.45
C SER A 14 8.80 -9.94 -8.15
N SER A 15 8.32 -8.69 -8.09
CA SER A 15 7.63 -8.17 -6.91
C SER A 15 6.42 -9.02 -6.56
N LYS A 16 6.24 -9.29 -5.28
CA LYS A 16 5.10 -10.07 -4.73
C LYS A 16 3.74 -9.44 -4.99
N PHE A 17 3.73 -8.14 -5.28
CA PHE A 17 2.52 -7.38 -5.52
C PHE A 17 2.12 -7.35 -6.99
N LEU A 18 2.90 -7.98 -7.86
CA LEU A 18 2.58 -8.08 -9.28
C LEU A 18 1.84 -9.38 -9.59
N SER A 19 0.85 -9.27 -10.45
CA SER A 19 0.28 -10.41 -11.15
C SER A 19 0.86 -10.44 -12.56
N GLY A 20 1.72 -11.40 -12.81
CA GLY A 20 2.57 -11.37 -14.01
C GLY A 20 3.63 -10.27 -13.93
N ASN A 21 3.91 -9.59 -15.04
CA ASN A 21 4.96 -8.56 -15.12
C ASN A 21 4.43 -7.12 -15.05
N HIS A 22 3.15 -6.92 -14.69
CA HIS A 22 2.49 -5.61 -14.74
C HIS A 22 1.73 -5.31 -13.47
N TYR A 23 1.60 -4.03 -13.15
CA TYR A 23 0.78 -3.53 -12.05
C TYR A 23 -0.72 -3.57 -12.33
N ASP A 24 -1.17 -4.19 -13.42
CA ASP A 24 -2.58 -4.20 -13.81
C ASP A 24 -3.49 -4.98 -12.87
N ASN A 25 -2.94 -5.91 -12.09
CA ASN A 25 -3.69 -6.74 -11.16
C ASN A 25 -2.97 -6.82 -9.82
N THR A 26 -2.64 -5.67 -9.22
CA THR A 26 -1.98 -5.61 -7.94
C THR A 26 -2.79 -4.87 -6.91
N TYR A 27 -2.38 -5.04 -5.69
CA TYR A 27 -2.83 -4.31 -4.54
C TYR A 27 -2.87 -2.77 -4.72
N TYR A 28 -2.05 -2.21 -5.61
CA TYR A 28 -1.97 -0.78 -5.90
C TYR A 28 -2.41 -0.42 -7.32
N HIS A 29 -3.08 -1.31 -8.02
CA HIS A 29 -3.44 -1.05 -9.41
C HIS A 29 -4.34 0.18 -9.57
N PHE A 30 -5.15 0.53 -8.56
CA PHE A 30 -5.97 1.73 -8.57
C PHE A 30 -5.13 2.99 -8.85
N PHE A 31 -3.93 3.10 -8.24
CA PHE A 31 -3.04 4.24 -8.46
C PHE A 31 -2.53 4.28 -9.91
N MET A 32 -2.08 3.15 -10.41
CA MET A 32 -1.61 3.06 -11.80
C MET A 32 -2.73 3.28 -12.81
N LYS A 33 -3.92 2.74 -12.56
CA LYS A 33 -5.09 2.99 -13.41
C LYS A 33 -5.50 4.46 -13.39
N ALA A 34 -5.42 5.14 -12.25
CA ALA A 34 -5.65 6.57 -12.15
C ALA A 34 -4.64 7.39 -12.97
N LEU A 35 -3.35 7.06 -12.90
CA LEU A 35 -2.32 7.69 -13.72
C LEU A 35 -2.56 7.46 -15.21
N GLN A 36 -2.90 6.24 -15.62
CA GLN A 36 -3.17 5.89 -17.03
C GLN A 36 -4.41 6.59 -17.58
N ARG A 37 -5.44 6.82 -16.76
CA ARG A 37 -6.63 7.58 -17.16
C ARG A 37 -6.42 9.08 -17.29
N ASN A 38 -5.32 9.60 -16.73
CA ASN A 38 -5.04 11.03 -16.79
C ASN A 38 -4.56 11.44 -18.18
N GLU A 39 -5.36 12.24 -18.88
CA GLU A 39 -5.07 12.66 -20.25
C GLU A 39 -3.79 13.48 -20.40
N LYS A 40 -3.28 14.06 -19.31
CA LYS A 40 -2.05 14.87 -19.29
C LYS A 40 -0.77 14.03 -19.08
N ILE A 41 -0.92 12.72 -18.84
CA ILE A 41 0.19 11.82 -18.48
C ILE A 41 0.27 10.67 -19.49
N ILE A 42 1.50 10.27 -19.80
CA ILE A 42 1.79 9.00 -20.50
C ILE A 42 2.73 8.21 -19.61
N VAL A 43 2.31 7.04 -19.15
CA VAL A 43 3.11 6.14 -18.34
C VAL A 43 3.71 5.05 -19.21
N SER A 44 5.03 4.88 -19.15
CA SER A 44 5.74 3.75 -19.74
C SER A 44 6.27 2.85 -18.64
N ASN A 45 5.92 1.59 -18.69
CA ASN A 45 6.31 0.59 -17.69
C ASN A 45 7.68 -0.01 -18.02
N PHE A 46 8.57 -0.07 -17.01
CA PHE A 46 9.88 -0.68 -17.07
C PHE A 46 9.99 -1.81 -16.04
N PRO A 47 9.38 -2.97 -16.32
CA PRO A 47 9.59 -4.16 -15.51
C PRO A 47 11.04 -4.61 -15.64
N THR A 48 11.75 -4.74 -14.54
CA THR A 48 13.19 -5.01 -14.54
C THR A 48 13.54 -6.13 -13.57
N ASP A 49 14.70 -6.70 -13.75
CA ASP A 49 15.32 -7.61 -12.79
C ASP A 49 16.05 -6.83 -11.68
N ASP A 50 17.16 -7.35 -11.22
CA ASP A 50 17.97 -6.78 -10.14
C ASP A 50 18.69 -5.47 -10.50
N ILE A 51 18.94 -5.25 -11.79
CA ILE A 51 19.70 -4.09 -12.29
C ILE A 51 18.92 -3.41 -13.41
N PHE A 52 18.81 -2.09 -13.31
CA PHE A 52 18.24 -1.24 -14.37
C PHE A 52 19.24 -0.15 -14.76
N ASP A 53 19.44 0.05 -16.05
CA ASP A 53 20.24 1.17 -16.57
C ASP A 53 19.32 2.33 -16.92
N ALA A 54 19.35 3.39 -16.11
CA ALA A 54 18.50 4.55 -16.28
C ALA A 54 18.96 5.48 -17.44
N SER A 55 20.16 5.28 -17.99
CA SER A 55 20.66 6.10 -19.12
C SER A 55 19.72 6.06 -20.34
N ILE A 56 19.00 4.95 -20.51
CA ILE A 56 18.01 4.78 -21.61
C ILE A 56 16.82 5.75 -21.52
N LEU A 57 16.61 6.38 -20.36
CA LEU A 57 15.52 7.32 -20.11
C LEU A 57 15.88 8.76 -20.51
N LYS A 58 17.17 9.06 -20.68
CA LYS A 58 17.67 10.40 -20.98
C LYS A 58 16.94 10.99 -22.20
N ASP A 59 16.52 12.22 -22.08
CA ASP A 59 15.83 13.03 -23.11
C ASP A 59 14.48 12.43 -23.61
N LYS A 60 14.00 11.36 -23.00
CA LYS A 60 12.76 10.66 -23.40
C LYS A 60 11.63 10.82 -22.41
N PHE A 61 11.94 11.05 -21.14
CA PHE A 61 10.97 11.12 -20.03
C PHE A 61 11.12 12.42 -19.26
N ASP A 62 10.02 12.84 -18.65
CA ASP A 62 9.94 14.05 -17.84
C ASP A 62 10.02 13.73 -16.35
N ILE A 63 9.65 12.50 -15.93
CA ILE A 63 9.59 12.05 -14.55
C ILE A 63 9.96 10.56 -14.49
N ILE A 64 10.72 10.19 -13.47
CA ILE A 64 10.93 8.80 -13.06
C ILE A 64 10.04 8.52 -11.83
N LEU A 65 9.20 7.52 -11.91
CA LEU A 65 8.37 7.04 -10.81
C LEU A 65 8.91 5.72 -10.27
N LEU A 66 9.22 5.71 -8.98
CA LEU A 66 9.60 4.54 -8.22
C LEU A 66 8.47 4.23 -7.24
N TRP A 67 7.90 3.00 -7.29
CA TRP A 67 6.77 2.69 -6.42
C TRP A 67 7.14 2.71 -4.94
N HIS A 68 8.29 2.13 -4.62
CA HIS A 68 8.90 2.17 -3.29
C HIS A 68 10.40 2.39 -3.42
N ASN A 69 11.04 2.73 -2.33
CA ASN A 69 12.48 2.60 -2.21
C ASN A 69 12.84 1.31 -1.43
N PHE A 70 12.16 0.20 -1.74
CA PHE A 70 12.25 -1.08 -1.05
C PHE A 70 12.85 -2.17 -1.96
N GLU A 71 13.73 -3.02 -1.41
CA GLU A 71 14.58 -3.92 -2.19
C GLU A 71 13.84 -5.01 -2.99
N PHE A 72 12.65 -5.43 -2.57
CA PHE A 72 11.92 -6.50 -3.29
C PHE A 72 10.85 -6.00 -4.26
N GLU A 73 10.57 -4.71 -4.27
CA GLU A 73 9.62 -4.07 -5.21
C GLU A 73 10.34 -3.28 -6.28
N MET A 74 11.62 -3.05 -6.08
CA MET A 74 12.49 -2.26 -6.93
C MET A 74 13.72 -3.08 -7.33
N PRO A 75 14.38 -2.73 -8.44
CA PRO A 75 15.68 -3.31 -8.76
C PRO A 75 16.68 -3.00 -7.64
N LYS A 76 17.62 -3.90 -7.40
CA LYS A 76 18.66 -3.71 -6.38
C LYS A 76 19.55 -2.51 -6.68
N LYS A 77 19.77 -2.25 -7.98
CA LYS A 77 20.58 -1.14 -8.49
C LYS A 77 19.90 -0.45 -9.66
N ILE A 78 19.95 0.88 -9.66
CA ILE A 78 19.57 1.72 -10.80
C ILE A 78 20.81 2.49 -11.20
N LEU A 79 21.46 2.04 -12.27
CA LEU A 79 22.69 2.64 -12.79
C LEU A 79 22.36 3.97 -13.50
N GLY A 80 23.23 4.95 -13.40
CA GLY A 80 23.12 6.22 -14.13
C GLY A 80 21.99 7.15 -13.69
N ILE A 81 21.17 6.79 -12.69
CA ILE A 81 20.01 7.62 -12.27
C ILE A 81 20.46 8.97 -11.68
N GLN A 82 21.62 9.01 -11.02
CA GLN A 82 22.15 10.25 -10.43
C GLN A 82 22.65 11.26 -11.48
N GLU A 83 22.95 10.77 -12.66
CA GLU A 83 23.48 11.55 -13.78
C GLU A 83 22.35 12.18 -14.64
N LEU A 84 21.11 11.75 -14.39
CA LEU A 84 19.97 12.27 -15.13
C LEU A 84 19.43 13.56 -14.50
N ASP A 85 19.11 14.52 -15.35
CA ASP A 85 18.35 15.73 -14.96
C ASP A 85 16.83 15.49 -15.11
N ILE A 86 16.34 14.40 -14.52
CA ILE A 86 14.95 13.99 -14.53
C ILE A 86 14.50 13.84 -13.08
N PRO A 87 13.44 14.54 -12.62
CA PRO A 87 12.91 14.38 -11.27
C PRO A 87 12.53 12.95 -10.95
N VAL A 88 12.94 12.46 -9.78
CA VAL A 88 12.62 11.13 -9.27
C VAL A 88 11.58 11.24 -8.16
N ILE A 89 10.45 10.59 -8.36
CA ILE A 89 9.33 10.54 -7.40
C ILE A 89 9.21 9.14 -6.85
N SER A 90 9.11 8.99 -5.53
CA SER A 90 8.94 7.67 -4.89
C SER A 90 7.90 7.68 -3.79
N LYS A 91 7.17 6.57 -3.65
CA LYS A 91 6.38 6.34 -2.44
C LYS A 91 7.33 6.13 -1.26
N SER A 92 7.09 6.81 -0.14
CA SER A 92 7.89 6.59 1.06
C SER A 92 7.63 5.21 1.67
N ASN A 93 8.59 4.70 2.42
CA ASN A 93 8.45 3.41 3.10
C ASN A 93 7.51 3.49 4.30
N ASP A 94 7.10 2.32 4.77
CA ASP A 94 6.46 2.19 6.07
C ASP A 94 7.38 2.70 7.19
N PRO A 95 6.83 3.20 8.31
CA PRO A 95 7.60 3.75 9.42
C PRO A 95 8.73 2.84 9.94
N LYS A 96 8.51 1.52 9.89
CA LYS A 96 9.50 0.51 10.30
C LYS A 96 10.74 0.42 9.38
N ASP A 97 10.63 0.86 8.14
CA ASP A 97 11.67 0.70 7.11
C ASP A 97 12.35 2.02 6.68
N VAL A 98 12.10 3.12 7.42
CA VAL A 98 12.63 4.46 7.12
C VAL A 98 14.16 4.48 6.94
N LYS A 99 14.92 3.77 7.79
CA LYS A 99 16.39 3.73 7.68
C LYS A 99 16.88 3.21 6.32
N LYS A 100 16.17 2.19 5.78
CA LYS A 100 16.48 1.65 4.44
C LYS A 100 16.11 2.67 3.37
N GLY A 101 14.96 3.34 3.53
CA GLY A 101 14.52 4.40 2.64
C GLY A 101 15.51 5.55 2.54
N LEU A 102 16.03 6.02 3.66
CA LEU A 102 17.04 7.07 3.71
C LEU A 102 18.36 6.70 3.00
N LYS A 103 18.78 5.42 3.10
CA LYS A 103 19.91 4.92 2.34
C LYS A 103 19.63 4.98 0.84
N LYS A 104 18.48 4.50 0.41
CA LYS A 104 18.09 4.47 -1.01
C LYS A 104 17.83 5.88 -1.57
N ASN A 105 17.39 6.83 -0.75
CA ASN A 105 17.27 8.22 -1.17
C ASN A 105 18.58 8.76 -1.77
N LYS A 106 19.69 8.51 -1.10
CA LYS A 106 21.02 8.94 -1.59
C LYS A 106 21.43 8.20 -2.87
N GLU A 107 21.13 6.89 -2.95
CA GLU A 107 21.51 6.06 -4.10
C GLU A 107 20.70 6.41 -5.35
N TRP A 108 19.43 6.76 -5.20
CA TRP A 108 18.49 6.93 -6.32
C TRP A 108 18.09 8.39 -6.57
N LYS A 109 18.68 9.36 -5.87
CA LYS A 109 18.43 10.80 -6.05
C LYS A 109 16.94 11.13 -6.00
N ILE A 110 16.22 10.64 -4.96
CA ILE A 110 14.77 10.86 -4.87
C ILE A 110 14.51 12.33 -4.52
N ASP A 111 13.81 13.04 -5.40
CA ASP A 111 13.49 14.46 -5.28
C ASP A 111 12.21 14.70 -4.52
N TYR A 112 11.22 13.80 -4.66
CA TYR A 112 9.89 13.93 -4.07
C TYR A 112 9.41 12.60 -3.51
N TYR A 113 8.81 12.67 -2.33
CA TYR A 113 8.09 11.55 -1.75
C TYR A 113 6.59 11.76 -1.76
N PHE A 114 5.83 10.67 -1.79
CA PHE A 114 4.41 10.67 -1.51
C PHE A 114 4.02 9.47 -0.66
N ASN A 115 2.95 9.58 0.13
CA ASN A 115 2.30 8.49 0.85
C ASN A 115 0.97 8.99 1.41
N ILE A 116 0.24 8.10 2.10
CA ILE A 116 -1.02 8.41 2.78
C ILE A 116 -0.85 9.19 4.10
N PHE A 117 0.36 9.26 4.63
CA PHE A 117 0.60 9.89 5.92
C PHE A 117 0.44 11.42 5.87
N PRO A 118 -0.01 12.08 6.95
CA PRO A 118 0.11 13.53 7.07
C PRO A 118 1.57 13.99 6.90
N GLU A 119 1.76 15.17 6.35
CA GLU A 119 3.10 15.73 6.11
C GLU A 119 3.89 15.89 7.42
N SER A 120 3.22 16.29 8.50
CA SER A 120 3.79 16.36 9.84
C SER A 120 4.42 15.04 10.28
N TYR A 121 3.69 13.93 10.07
CA TYR A 121 4.20 12.60 10.42
C TYR A 121 5.33 12.13 9.51
N PHE A 122 5.26 12.45 8.23
CA PHE A 122 6.38 12.17 7.34
C PHE A 122 7.67 12.81 7.86
N HIS A 123 7.63 14.08 8.28
CA HIS A 123 8.79 14.81 8.78
C HIS A 123 9.21 14.45 10.23
N GLU A 124 8.42 13.70 10.97
CA GLU A 124 8.90 13.04 12.19
C GLU A 124 9.89 11.89 11.88
N LEU A 125 9.78 11.31 10.69
CA LEU A 125 10.53 10.12 10.26
C LEU A 125 11.65 10.45 9.27
N TYR A 126 11.43 11.44 8.41
CA TYR A 126 12.32 11.87 7.35
C TYR A 126 12.81 13.31 7.57
N PRO A 127 13.99 13.69 7.05
CA PRO A 127 14.50 15.06 7.15
C PRO A 127 13.47 16.11 6.66
N SER A 128 13.41 17.25 7.35
CA SER A 128 12.47 18.33 7.04
C SER A 128 12.68 18.99 5.67
N ASN A 129 13.85 18.83 5.08
CA ASN A 129 14.15 19.32 3.74
C ASN A 129 13.71 18.39 2.61
N PHE A 130 13.19 17.20 2.93
CA PHE A 130 12.63 16.31 1.91
C PHE A 130 11.27 16.82 1.45
N LYS A 131 11.08 16.86 0.14
CA LYS A 131 9.80 17.25 -0.44
C LYS A 131 8.82 16.09 -0.34
N TYR A 132 7.62 16.38 0.15
CA TYR A 132 6.60 15.38 0.38
C TYR A 132 5.23 15.86 -0.07
N LYS A 133 4.38 14.94 -0.46
CA LYS A 133 2.96 15.18 -0.70
C LYS A 133 2.12 14.04 -0.14
N ASN A 134 1.13 14.39 0.68
CA ASN A 134 0.10 13.45 1.04
C ASN A 134 -0.73 13.09 -0.20
N VAL A 135 -0.91 11.79 -0.41
CA VAL A 135 -1.74 11.22 -1.48
C VAL A 135 -2.60 10.15 -0.86
N ILE A 136 -3.89 10.41 -0.73
CA ILE A 136 -4.85 9.46 -0.15
C ILE A 136 -4.93 8.20 -1.01
N MET A 137 -5.04 7.05 -0.38
CA MET A 137 -5.30 5.79 -1.08
C MET A 137 -6.68 5.86 -1.73
N GLY A 138 -6.75 5.47 -2.98
CA GLY A 138 -7.97 5.38 -3.74
C GLY A 138 -8.42 3.94 -3.96
N LEU A 139 -9.51 3.81 -4.67
CA LEU A 139 -10.05 2.53 -5.11
C LEU A 139 -10.16 2.54 -6.65
N GLU A 140 -10.11 1.36 -7.25
CA GLU A 140 -10.49 1.22 -8.65
C GLU A 140 -12.01 1.01 -8.73
N PRO A 141 -12.78 2.00 -9.21
CA PRO A 141 -14.24 1.94 -9.15
C PRO A 141 -14.83 0.72 -9.87
N ALA A 142 -14.17 0.27 -10.94
CA ALA A 142 -14.62 -0.87 -11.73
C ALA A 142 -14.71 -2.19 -10.92
N LEU A 143 -13.93 -2.31 -9.84
CA LEU A 143 -13.90 -3.51 -9.00
C LEU A 143 -15.05 -3.54 -7.96
N TYR A 144 -15.69 -2.40 -7.72
CA TYR A 144 -16.73 -2.25 -6.69
C TYR A 144 -18.11 -1.93 -7.30
N GLN A 145 -18.26 -2.16 -8.61
CA GLN A 145 -19.54 -2.11 -9.27
C GLN A 145 -20.32 -3.41 -9.06
N ASN A 146 -21.66 -3.34 -9.10
CA ASN A 146 -22.53 -4.50 -8.97
C ASN A 146 -22.30 -5.31 -7.68
N VAL A 147 -22.24 -4.60 -6.56
CA VAL A 147 -22.05 -5.18 -5.24
C VAL A 147 -23.22 -6.12 -4.89
N LYS A 148 -22.89 -7.34 -4.42
CA LYS A 148 -23.88 -8.32 -3.98
C LYS A 148 -24.79 -7.73 -2.90
N PRO A 149 -26.13 -7.91 -2.96
CA PRO A 149 -27.06 -7.41 -1.94
C PRO A 149 -26.65 -7.82 -0.53
N PHE A 150 -26.76 -6.90 0.41
CA PHE A 150 -26.32 -7.13 1.80
C PHE A 150 -27.05 -8.32 2.46
N GLY A 151 -28.34 -8.48 2.20
CA GLY A 151 -29.17 -9.57 2.74
C GLY A 151 -28.73 -10.97 2.31
N ASP A 152 -28.05 -11.09 1.16
CA ASP A 152 -27.64 -12.38 0.58
C ASP A 152 -26.26 -12.84 1.06
N ARG A 153 -25.66 -12.10 1.96
CA ARG A 153 -24.31 -12.34 2.47
C ARG A 153 -24.33 -13.11 3.78
N ILE A 154 -23.17 -13.71 4.13
CA ILE A 154 -22.98 -14.37 5.42
C ILE A 154 -23.12 -13.34 6.54
N LYS A 155 -24.10 -13.52 7.43
CA LYS A 155 -24.46 -12.57 8.50
C LYS A 155 -24.02 -12.97 9.91
N ASN A 156 -23.69 -14.24 10.13
CA ASN A 156 -23.31 -14.77 11.44
C ASN A 156 -21.80 -14.94 11.60
N LYS A 157 -21.02 -14.42 10.66
CA LYS A 157 -19.56 -14.46 10.64
C LYS A 157 -18.99 -13.09 10.30
N ILE A 158 -17.82 -12.80 10.85
CA ILE A 158 -17.04 -11.59 10.54
C ILE A 158 -15.79 -12.01 9.77
N LEU A 159 -15.56 -11.42 8.63
CA LEU A 159 -14.37 -11.68 7.85
C LEU A 159 -13.16 -10.91 8.42
N ASN A 160 -12.08 -11.62 8.72
CA ASN A 160 -10.79 -11.02 9.03
C ASN A 160 -9.77 -11.42 7.97
N THR A 161 -9.16 -10.44 7.32
CA THR A 161 -8.20 -10.66 6.24
C THR A 161 -6.85 -10.05 6.54
N GLY A 162 -5.82 -10.64 5.99
CA GLY A 162 -4.50 -10.03 6.02
C GLY A 162 -3.55 -10.62 7.04
N ASN A 163 -2.42 -9.95 7.25
CA ASN A 163 -1.42 -10.42 8.21
C ASN A 163 -1.96 -10.38 9.63
N VAL A 164 -1.59 -11.40 10.40
CA VAL A 164 -1.82 -11.51 11.84
C VAL A 164 -0.49 -11.81 12.53
N GLY A 165 -0.41 -11.46 13.80
CA GLY A 165 0.72 -11.83 14.65
C GLY A 165 0.62 -13.26 15.16
N ASN A 166 1.57 -13.65 15.99
CA ASN A 166 1.61 -14.96 16.63
C ASN A 166 1.91 -14.80 18.12
N PHE A 167 1.08 -15.42 18.97
CA PHE A 167 1.26 -15.39 20.42
C PHE A 167 2.35 -16.35 20.92
N ARG A 168 2.85 -17.28 20.09
CA ARG A 168 3.91 -18.22 20.49
C ARG A 168 5.17 -17.47 20.90
N ILE A 169 5.73 -17.80 22.06
CA ILE A 169 6.87 -17.10 22.67
C ILE A 169 8.06 -16.99 21.70
N LEU A 170 8.44 -18.08 21.05
CA LEU A 170 9.56 -18.10 20.10
C LEU A 170 9.31 -17.18 18.90
N SER A 171 8.08 -17.12 18.38
CA SER A 171 7.72 -16.20 17.30
C SER A 171 7.83 -14.75 17.75
N ARG A 172 7.40 -14.43 18.96
CA ARG A 172 7.49 -13.08 19.54
C ARG A 172 8.94 -12.63 19.73
N ILE A 173 9.79 -13.53 20.24
CA ILE A 173 11.23 -13.26 20.41
C ILE A 173 11.86 -12.99 19.03
N ARG A 174 11.63 -13.84 18.05
CA ARG A 174 12.14 -13.67 16.68
C ARG A 174 11.68 -12.36 16.05
N ASP A 175 10.40 -12.02 16.18
CA ASP A 175 9.85 -10.78 15.64
C ASP A 175 10.47 -9.56 16.32
N LYS A 176 10.67 -9.61 17.65
CA LYS A 176 11.32 -8.54 18.41
C LYS A 176 12.79 -8.35 18.04
N ILE A 177 13.50 -9.42 17.74
CA ILE A 177 14.89 -9.34 17.24
C ILE A 177 14.92 -8.70 15.86
N ARG A 178 14.01 -9.08 14.96
CA ARG A 178 13.95 -8.55 13.59
C ARG A 178 13.52 -7.10 13.53
N ASN A 179 12.55 -6.73 14.35
CA ASN A 179 12.01 -5.38 14.41
C ASN A 179 11.58 -5.01 15.83
N PRO A 180 12.48 -4.43 16.66
CA PRO A 180 12.20 -4.15 18.07
C PRO A 180 11.01 -3.20 18.30
N LYS A 181 10.73 -2.32 17.34
CA LYS A 181 9.70 -1.29 17.48
C LYS A 181 8.34 -1.71 16.90
N PHE A 182 8.33 -2.53 15.84
CA PHE A 182 7.13 -2.86 15.07
C PHE A 182 7.03 -4.38 14.86
N THR A 183 6.71 -5.12 15.92
CA THR A 183 6.47 -6.56 15.78
C THR A 183 5.14 -6.83 15.05
N ASN A 184 5.02 -7.96 14.36
CA ASN A 184 3.76 -8.34 13.73
C ASN A 184 2.59 -8.43 14.72
N LEU A 185 2.86 -8.89 15.94
CA LEU A 185 1.83 -8.92 16.99
C LEU A 185 1.37 -7.51 17.36
N TYR A 186 2.29 -6.57 17.46
CA TYR A 186 1.96 -5.17 17.74
C TYR A 186 1.17 -4.52 16.59
N GLY A 187 1.70 -4.58 15.37
CA GLY A 187 1.08 -3.95 14.20
C GLY A 187 -0.28 -4.53 13.80
N TYR A 188 -0.58 -5.77 14.26
CA TYR A 188 -1.81 -6.49 13.89
C TYR A 188 -2.54 -7.06 15.10
N TYR A 189 -2.44 -6.40 16.26
CA TYR A 189 -2.92 -6.92 17.53
C TYR A 189 -4.40 -7.27 17.51
N LEU A 190 -5.26 -6.31 17.15
CA LEU A 190 -6.71 -6.54 17.12
C LEU A 190 -7.09 -7.65 16.13
N ARG A 191 -6.50 -7.69 14.95
CA ARG A 191 -6.75 -8.79 14.00
C ARG A 191 -6.31 -10.14 14.57
N THR A 192 -5.21 -10.16 15.31
CA THR A 192 -4.68 -11.40 15.90
C THR A 192 -5.57 -11.94 17.00
N ILE A 193 -6.07 -11.10 17.90
CA ILE A 193 -7.01 -11.53 18.96
C ILE A 193 -8.37 -11.89 18.38
N SER A 194 -8.86 -11.14 17.39
CA SER A 194 -10.15 -11.42 16.76
C SER A 194 -10.20 -12.80 16.11
N ASN A 195 -9.08 -13.31 15.60
CA ASN A 195 -9.01 -14.67 15.03
C ASN A 195 -9.23 -15.79 16.04
N GLN A 196 -9.26 -15.49 17.33
CA GLN A 196 -9.56 -16.48 18.37
C GLN A 196 -11.07 -16.63 18.63
N LEU A 197 -11.86 -15.74 18.04
CA LEU A 197 -13.31 -15.73 18.22
C LEU A 197 -13.98 -16.74 17.27
N PRO A 198 -14.93 -17.55 17.74
CA PRO A 198 -15.53 -18.65 16.96
C PRO A 198 -16.38 -18.19 15.79
N TYR A 199 -16.77 -16.90 15.77
CA TYR A 199 -17.53 -16.28 14.71
C TYR A 199 -16.68 -15.44 13.75
N VAL A 200 -15.35 -15.52 13.83
CA VAL A 200 -14.45 -14.84 12.90
C VAL A 200 -13.86 -15.85 11.93
N ASP A 201 -14.10 -15.62 10.66
CA ASP A 201 -13.47 -16.36 9.57
C ASP A 201 -12.20 -15.63 9.14
N TYR A 202 -11.10 -16.35 9.02
CA TYR A 202 -9.80 -15.79 8.67
C TYR A 202 -9.33 -16.24 7.29
N THR A 203 -8.86 -15.28 6.54
CA THR A 203 -8.21 -15.50 5.25
C THR A 203 -6.85 -14.84 5.26
N ALA A 204 -5.79 -15.62 5.06
CA ALA A 204 -4.42 -15.13 4.97
C ALA A 204 -4.23 -14.16 3.78
N THR A 205 -3.14 -13.40 3.82
CA THR A 205 -2.88 -12.32 2.83
C THR A 205 -2.34 -12.81 1.50
N LEU A 206 -1.84 -11.90 0.80
CA LEU A 206 -1.06 -11.71 -0.46
C LEU A 206 -0.60 -12.96 -1.26
N GLN A 207 -0.69 -14.16 -0.71
CA GLN A 207 -0.45 -15.43 -1.42
C GLN A 207 -1.74 -16.19 -1.67
N HIS A 208 -2.87 -15.56 -1.37
CA HIS A 208 -4.19 -16.16 -1.47
C HIS A 208 -4.79 -15.89 -2.86
N GLU A 209 -5.66 -16.77 -3.33
CA GLU A 209 -6.37 -16.64 -4.61
C GLU A 209 -7.21 -15.35 -4.74
N TYR A 210 -7.58 -14.72 -3.60
CA TYR A 210 -8.35 -13.49 -3.53
C TYR A 210 -7.49 -12.23 -3.47
N VAL A 211 -6.22 -12.29 -3.79
CA VAL A 211 -5.43 -11.09 -3.98
C VAL A 211 -5.84 -10.41 -5.30
N ASN A 212 -5.64 -9.10 -5.37
CA ASN A 212 -5.90 -8.29 -6.56
C ASN A 212 -7.40 -8.04 -6.81
N ASP A 213 -7.84 -8.22 -8.02
CA ASP A 213 -9.21 -7.99 -8.50
C ASP A 213 -10.27 -8.91 -7.88
N LYS A 214 -9.84 -10.02 -7.28
CA LYS A 214 -10.75 -10.97 -6.58
C LYS A 214 -11.04 -10.61 -5.13
N TYR A 215 -10.29 -9.68 -4.54
CA TYR A 215 -10.50 -9.29 -3.14
C TYR A 215 -11.90 -8.69 -2.88
N PRO A 216 -12.43 -7.81 -3.73
CA PRO A 216 -13.81 -7.36 -3.60
C PRO A 216 -14.85 -8.50 -3.59
N LEU A 217 -14.62 -9.56 -4.37
CA LEU A 217 -15.51 -10.74 -4.40
C LEU A 217 -15.47 -11.52 -3.08
N LEU A 218 -14.31 -11.60 -2.43
CA LEU A 218 -14.20 -12.18 -1.08
C LEU A 218 -14.99 -11.34 -0.06
N LEU A 219 -14.79 -10.02 -0.06
CA LEU A 219 -15.49 -9.11 0.85
C LEU A 219 -16.99 -9.23 0.70
N GLN A 220 -17.50 -9.30 -0.52
CA GLN A 220 -18.94 -9.41 -0.81
C GLN A 220 -19.59 -10.72 -0.36
N LYS A 221 -18.83 -11.72 0.09
CA LYS A 221 -19.40 -12.93 0.71
C LYS A 221 -19.92 -12.66 2.11
N TYR A 222 -19.44 -11.64 2.82
CA TYR A 222 -19.76 -11.35 4.22
C TYR A 222 -20.51 -10.03 4.37
N GLN A 223 -21.38 -9.93 5.38
CA GLN A 223 -21.99 -8.66 5.76
C GLN A 223 -21.00 -7.75 6.48
N THR A 224 -20.05 -8.35 7.22
CA THR A 224 -19.13 -7.61 8.11
C THR A 224 -17.69 -8.03 7.91
N SER A 225 -16.78 -7.08 8.04
CA SER A 225 -15.34 -7.34 7.96
C SER A 225 -14.55 -6.38 8.88
N ILE A 226 -13.29 -6.74 9.18
CA ILE A 226 -12.41 -6.00 10.09
C ILE A 226 -11.36 -5.24 9.29
N ALA A 227 -11.27 -3.92 9.53
CA ALA A 227 -10.18 -3.06 9.12
C ALA A 227 -9.39 -2.61 10.36
N ALA A 228 -8.34 -3.32 10.71
CA ALA A 228 -7.53 -3.00 11.87
C ALA A 228 -6.02 -3.01 11.54
N SER A 229 -5.32 -2.01 12.03
CA SER A 229 -3.87 -1.87 11.95
C SER A 229 -3.41 -0.83 12.97
N SER A 230 -2.54 -1.22 13.88
CA SER A 230 -2.03 -0.32 14.92
C SER A 230 -0.96 0.65 14.42
N ASP A 231 -0.45 0.47 13.20
CA ASP A 231 0.66 1.26 12.66
C ASP A 231 0.17 2.40 11.75
N ALA A 232 -0.72 2.08 10.82
CA ALA A 232 -1.39 3.05 9.94
C ALA A 232 -2.60 2.41 9.26
N PRO A 233 -3.61 3.18 8.83
CA PRO A 233 -4.67 2.68 8.00
C PRO A 233 -4.13 2.02 6.73
N THR A 234 -4.70 0.89 6.37
CA THR A 234 -4.38 0.15 5.15
C THR A 234 -5.50 0.33 4.13
N PRO A 235 -5.33 -0.01 2.85
CA PRO A 235 -6.41 0.09 1.85
C PRO A 235 -7.74 -0.53 2.27
N LYS A 236 -7.72 -1.51 3.16
CA LYS A 236 -8.94 -2.16 3.69
C LYS A 236 -9.95 -1.21 4.31
N TYR A 237 -9.48 -0.10 4.86
CA TYR A 237 -10.37 0.92 5.45
C TYR A 237 -11.30 1.55 4.41
N TRP A 238 -10.91 1.53 3.13
CA TRP A 238 -11.73 1.99 2.01
C TRP A 238 -12.33 0.83 1.22
N GLU A 239 -11.59 -0.27 1.06
CA GLU A 239 -12.02 -1.43 0.27
C GLU A 239 -13.23 -2.16 0.88
N ILE A 240 -13.27 -2.30 2.20
CA ILE A 240 -14.34 -3.01 2.89
C ILE A 240 -15.68 -2.28 2.76
N PRO A 241 -15.79 -0.98 3.10
CA PRO A 241 -17.06 -0.25 2.90
C PRO A 241 -17.40 -0.13 1.41
N ALA A 242 -16.45 0.05 0.50
CA ALA A 242 -16.72 0.08 -0.94
C ALA A 242 -17.31 -1.24 -1.46
N ALA A 243 -16.95 -2.37 -0.86
CA ALA A 243 -17.56 -3.66 -1.15
C ALA A 243 -18.96 -3.82 -0.50
N GLY A 244 -19.48 -2.79 0.17
CA GLY A 244 -20.77 -2.79 0.84
C GLY A 244 -20.81 -3.63 2.13
N CYS A 245 -19.69 -3.80 2.82
CA CYS A 245 -19.63 -4.45 4.11
C CYS A 245 -19.73 -3.41 5.23
N LEU A 246 -20.39 -3.79 6.33
CA LEU A 246 -20.25 -3.12 7.60
C LEU A 246 -18.80 -3.33 8.09
N THR A 247 -18.11 -2.25 8.42
CA THR A 247 -16.69 -2.30 8.72
C THR A 247 -16.41 -2.00 10.17
N PHE A 248 -15.82 -2.97 10.89
CA PHE A 248 -15.23 -2.69 12.21
C PHE A 248 -13.85 -2.09 12.01
N MET A 249 -13.71 -0.78 12.29
CA MET A 249 -12.48 -0.03 12.04
C MET A 249 -11.72 0.24 13.35
N GLU A 250 -10.42 -0.01 13.34
CA GLU A 250 -9.52 0.48 14.38
C GLU A 250 -9.11 1.91 14.04
N ILE A 251 -9.75 2.89 14.69
CA ILE A 251 -9.45 4.32 14.54
C ILE A 251 -8.89 4.82 15.88
N THR A 252 -7.58 5.02 15.95
CA THR A 252 -6.87 5.44 17.17
C THR A 252 -5.91 6.58 16.88
N ASN A 253 -5.49 7.29 17.91
CA ASN A 253 -4.41 8.27 17.79
C ASN A 253 -3.09 7.59 17.40
N PHE A 254 -2.96 6.32 17.71
CA PHE A 254 -1.74 5.55 17.49
C PHE A 254 -1.51 5.23 16.02
N ASN A 255 -2.57 4.80 15.33
CA ASN A 255 -2.53 4.55 13.89
C ASN A 255 -2.86 5.80 13.06
N ARG A 256 -3.05 6.94 13.71
CA ARG A 256 -3.42 8.22 13.09
C ARG A 256 -4.68 8.14 12.22
N GLY A 257 -5.55 7.18 12.53
CA GLY A 257 -6.79 6.99 11.79
C GLY A 257 -7.64 8.24 11.72
N LYS A 258 -7.71 9.01 12.82
CA LYS A 258 -8.46 10.27 12.86
C LYS A 258 -7.91 11.37 11.93
N GLU A 259 -6.61 11.34 11.63
CA GLU A 259 -5.97 12.32 10.74
C GLU A 259 -6.00 11.91 9.25
N ILE A 260 -6.05 10.60 9.00
CA ILE A 260 -5.94 10.03 7.64
C ILE A 260 -7.33 9.69 7.09
N LEU A 261 -8.23 9.23 7.96
CA LEU A 261 -9.59 8.83 7.62
C LEU A 261 -10.55 9.94 8.00
N GLU A 262 -11.32 10.41 7.09
CA GLU A 262 -12.41 11.36 7.34
C GLU A 262 -13.68 10.65 7.86
N PHE A 263 -13.50 9.53 8.59
CA PHE A 263 -14.60 8.80 9.21
C PHE A 263 -14.86 9.30 10.63
N GLU A 264 -16.11 9.54 10.95
CA GLU A 264 -16.57 9.90 12.27
C GLU A 264 -17.24 8.70 12.95
N ASP A 265 -16.82 8.43 14.20
CA ASP A 265 -17.36 7.34 15.00
C ASP A 265 -18.85 7.55 15.27
N GLY A 266 -19.66 6.51 15.03
CA GLY A 266 -21.12 6.56 15.14
C GLY A 266 -21.85 7.27 14.01
N GLU A 267 -21.18 7.95 13.07
CA GLU A 267 -21.78 8.59 11.91
C GLU A 267 -21.43 7.87 10.61
N SER A 268 -20.14 7.77 10.30
CA SER A 268 -19.65 7.16 9.07
C SER A 268 -18.84 5.86 9.30
N ALA A 269 -18.57 5.52 10.57
CA ALA A 269 -17.90 4.30 11.00
C ALA A 269 -18.50 3.74 12.30
N ILE A 270 -18.29 2.45 12.58
CA ILE A 270 -18.64 1.74 13.81
C ILE A 270 -17.37 1.13 14.40
#